data_530441b20651091fd6fa159761196ffa
#
_entry.id   530441b20651091fd6fa159761196ffa
#
_cell.length_a   1.000
_cell.length_b   1.000
_cell.length_c   1.000
_cell.angle_alpha   90.00
_cell.angle_beta   90.00
_cell.angle_gamma   90.00
#
_symmetry.space_group_name_H-M   'P 1'
#
loop_
_entity.id
_entity.type
_entity.pdbx_description
1 polymer ?
#
loop_
_entity_poly.entity_id
_entity_poly.type
_entity_poly.pdbx_seq_one_letter_code
_entity_poly.pdbx_strand_id
1 'polypeptide(L)'
;MTAYRFLLTLMFSRFDGDKLSLNDLCNDLDDKFGCDITKQSLDERFNSEGVEFLKMVLSRSLSKKLASYRNVPFLSHFSAVKIQDSTGFQLSENLSGSYSGTGGSSTGSLARIQFEYDIKRMEMTTLELTSGHYQDVTYCKDTIDSIEKGELIIRDLGYISRDFMSNVIKQEAFFINRLRDKQNVYTKDDKGNLVMLNFTKLQRQMQQSKLQSEEIDIVIEIEGEYLEMRLIAEKVPNEISEKRIRKAERDIKKKGYKLTEAYKARAQFNLFITNVDKEVISARNVGYLYSLRWQIELIFKSWKSTFNIAKVKAFKKERFECQLFARLLLIVISWKMFSTLNQTVVSDNKLKVPLSLSYYKFNKLIYSRLESFMLAIIHQGMWLNHFLASIIKKAFDYKLKIEPKGKTFSVIHVLEMIGQRPNRVSNKQYKVA
;
A
#
# COMPACT_ATOMS: atom_id res chain seq x y z
N MET A 1 -19.22 20.92 -24.51
CA MET A 1 -18.06 20.31 -23.79
C MET A 1 -17.94 18.86 -24.20
N THR A 2 -16.73 18.38 -24.52
CA THR A 2 -16.44 16.96 -24.83
C THR A 2 -16.02 16.21 -23.56
N ALA A 3 -16.14 14.88 -23.55
CA ALA A 3 -15.65 14.01 -22.45
C ALA A 3 -14.15 14.22 -22.19
N TYR A 4 -13.35 14.45 -23.23
CA TYR A 4 -11.92 14.75 -23.12
C TYR A 4 -11.65 16.05 -22.36
N ARG A 5 -12.36 17.15 -22.71
CA ARG A 5 -12.23 18.44 -22.01
C ARG A 5 -12.67 18.32 -20.54
N PHE A 6 -13.77 17.62 -20.27
CA PHE A 6 -14.24 17.34 -18.92
C PHE A 6 -13.19 16.59 -18.09
N LEU A 7 -12.63 15.52 -18.64
CA LEU A 7 -11.58 14.73 -17.97
C LEU A 7 -10.35 15.60 -17.66
N LEU A 8 -9.81 16.32 -18.63
CA LEU A 8 -8.60 17.13 -18.42
C LEU A 8 -8.85 18.23 -17.40
N THR A 9 -9.98 18.92 -17.46
CA THR A 9 -10.32 19.96 -16.48
C THR A 9 -10.33 19.40 -15.07
N LEU A 10 -11.01 18.27 -14.82
CA LEU A 10 -11.05 17.66 -13.49
C LEU A 10 -9.69 17.10 -13.06
N MET A 11 -8.95 16.47 -13.97
CA MET A 11 -7.67 15.85 -13.64
C MET A 11 -6.62 16.87 -13.25
N PHE A 12 -6.60 18.03 -13.92
CA PHE A 12 -5.57 19.06 -13.72
C PHE A 12 -6.01 20.23 -12.84
N SER A 13 -7.25 20.27 -12.39
CA SER A 13 -7.69 21.28 -11.43
C SER A 13 -6.92 21.15 -10.11
N ARG A 14 -6.58 22.29 -9.48
CA ARG A 14 -5.93 22.32 -8.19
C ARG A 14 -6.95 22.28 -7.08
N PHE A 15 -6.84 21.32 -6.18
CA PHE A 15 -7.62 21.23 -4.94
C PHE A 15 -6.85 21.87 -3.79
N ASP A 16 -6.50 23.14 -3.93
CA ASP A 16 -5.72 23.89 -2.93
C ASP A 16 -6.65 24.60 -1.94
N GLY A 17 -7.30 23.83 -1.07
CA GLY A 17 -8.19 24.37 -0.07
C GLY A 17 -9.69 24.26 -0.44
N ASP A 18 -10.52 25.13 0.14
CA ASP A 18 -11.97 24.98 0.19
C ASP A 18 -12.75 25.23 -1.12
N LYS A 19 -12.08 25.49 -2.26
CA LYS A 19 -12.75 26.17 -3.36
C LYS A 19 -12.40 25.65 -4.76
N LEU A 20 -12.77 24.43 -5.08
CA LEU A 20 -13.03 24.14 -6.48
C LEU A 20 -14.53 24.38 -6.74
N SER A 21 -14.91 25.61 -7.02
CA SER A 21 -16.28 25.94 -7.34
C SER A 21 -16.60 25.55 -8.79
N LEU A 22 -17.89 25.45 -9.10
CA LEU A 22 -18.29 25.26 -10.51
C LEU A 22 -17.88 26.45 -11.39
N ASN A 23 -17.81 27.66 -10.83
CA ASN A 23 -17.32 28.83 -11.54
C ASN A 23 -15.85 28.66 -11.94
N ASP A 24 -14.99 28.21 -11.02
CA ASP A 24 -13.58 28.01 -11.32
C ASP A 24 -13.39 26.98 -12.43
N LEU A 25 -14.20 25.91 -12.42
CA LEU A 25 -14.17 24.90 -13.48
C LEU A 25 -14.70 25.44 -14.81
N CYS A 26 -15.71 26.30 -14.82
CA CYS A 26 -16.20 26.96 -16.04
C CYS A 26 -15.15 27.91 -16.61
N ASN A 27 -14.50 28.73 -15.75
CA ASN A 27 -13.40 29.60 -16.15
C ASN A 27 -12.22 28.79 -16.70
N ASP A 28 -11.84 27.69 -16.05
CA ASP A 28 -10.81 26.78 -16.54
C ASP A 28 -11.15 26.18 -17.92
N LEU A 29 -12.43 25.88 -18.18
CA LEU A 29 -12.88 25.35 -19.48
C LEU A 29 -12.82 26.42 -20.57
N ASP A 30 -13.17 27.64 -20.26
CA ASP A 30 -13.10 28.75 -21.20
C ASP A 30 -11.64 29.12 -21.48
N ASP A 31 -10.85 29.41 -20.45
CA ASP A 31 -9.44 29.83 -20.60
C ASP A 31 -8.57 28.80 -21.33
N LYS A 32 -8.78 27.51 -21.07
CA LYS A 32 -7.90 26.45 -21.56
C LYS A 32 -8.38 25.79 -22.87
N PHE A 33 -9.67 25.85 -23.13
CA PHE A 33 -10.29 25.12 -24.26
C PHE A 33 -11.22 25.99 -25.13
N GLY A 34 -11.40 27.28 -24.78
CA GLY A 34 -12.40 28.15 -25.45
C GLY A 34 -13.80 27.52 -25.34
N CYS A 35 -14.15 26.96 -24.20
CA CYS A 35 -15.42 26.28 -24.01
C CYS A 35 -16.25 27.02 -22.97
N ASP A 36 -17.00 28.01 -23.41
CA ASP A 36 -17.98 28.72 -22.59
C ASP A 36 -19.13 27.77 -22.22
N ILE A 37 -19.36 27.61 -20.93
CA ILE A 37 -20.39 26.73 -20.37
C ILE A 37 -20.92 27.30 -19.06
N THR A 38 -22.23 27.22 -18.84
CA THR A 38 -22.85 27.66 -17.60
C THR A 38 -22.59 26.66 -16.47
N LYS A 39 -22.60 27.16 -15.22
CA LYS A 39 -22.48 26.31 -14.03
C LYS A 39 -23.52 25.19 -13.99
N GLN A 40 -24.75 25.49 -14.40
CA GLN A 40 -25.84 24.52 -14.42
C GLN A 40 -25.53 23.41 -15.43
N SER A 41 -25.16 23.77 -16.65
CA SER A 41 -24.82 22.81 -17.70
C SER A 41 -23.56 21.98 -17.34
N LEU A 42 -22.60 22.55 -16.60
CA LEU A 42 -21.47 21.79 -16.09
C LEU A 42 -21.92 20.86 -14.95
N ASP A 43 -22.81 21.28 -14.05
CA ASP A 43 -23.29 20.45 -12.94
C ASP A 43 -24.07 19.22 -13.42
N GLU A 44 -24.83 19.35 -14.52
CA GLU A 44 -25.52 18.24 -15.18
C GLU A 44 -24.57 17.14 -15.68
N ARG A 45 -23.30 17.44 -15.92
CA ARG A 45 -22.29 16.47 -16.35
C ARG A 45 -21.74 15.62 -15.20
N PHE A 46 -21.97 16.06 -13.95
CA PHE A 46 -21.69 15.25 -12.77
C PHE A 46 -22.89 14.32 -12.49
N ASN A 47 -22.97 13.27 -13.29
CA ASN A 47 -24.01 12.25 -13.28
C ASN A 47 -23.39 10.84 -13.26
N SER A 48 -24.23 9.79 -13.26
CA SER A 48 -23.78 8.39 -13.29
C SER A 48 -22.91 8.06 -14.49
N GLU A 49 -23.23 8.58 -15.67
CA GLU A 49 -22.49 8.36 -16.91
C GLU A 49 -21.10 9.00 -16.84
N GLY A 50 -21.00 10.21 -16.26
CA GLY A 50 -19.73 10.87 -16.00
C GLY A 50 -18.85 10.09 -15.05
N VAL A 51 -19.42 9.52 -14.00
CA VAL A 51 -18.72 8.64 -13.05
C VAL A 51 -18.21 7.38 -13.74
N GLU A 52 -19.09 6.66 -14.45
CA GLU A 52 -18.71 5.42 -15.15
C GLU A 52 -17.66 5.66 -16.24
N PHE A 53 -17.75 6.77 -16.96
CA PHE A 53 -16.69 7.18 -17.90
C PHE A 53 -15.32 7.28 -17.21
N LEU A 54 -15.25 7.99 -16.08
CA LEU A 54 -13.99 8.18 -15.35
C LEU A 54 -13.47 6.88 -14.74
N LYS A 55 -14.34 6.03 -14.22
CA LYS A 55 -13.99 4.67 -13.75
C LYS A 55 -13.41 3.83 -14.89
N MET A 56 -14.04 3.85 -16.06
CA MET A 56 -13.55 3.10 -17.22
C MET A 56 -12.16 3.58 -17.66
N VAL A 57 -11.92 4.90 -17.70
CA VAL A 57 -10.60 5.45 -18.04
C VAL A 57 -9.56 5.07 -17.02
N LEU A 58 -9.90 5.11 -15.71
CA LEU A 58 -9.03 4.68 -14.64
C LEU A 58 -8.69 3.19 -14.75
N SER A 59 -9.69 2.32 -14.94
CA SER A 59 -9.51 0.88 -15.11
C SER A 59 -8.61 0.56 -16.32
N ARG A 60 -8.84 1.19 -17.47
CA ARG A 60 -7.98 1.05 -18.65
C ARG A 60 -6.56 1.55 -18.41
N SER A 61 -6.40 2.60 -17.60
CA SER A 61 -5.07 3.09 -17.22
C SER A 61 -4.35 2.12 -16.29
N LEU A 62 -5.03 1.45 -15.38
CA LEU A 62 -4.47 0.41 -14.52
C LEU A 62 -4.08 -0.83 -15.33
N SER A 63 -4.92 -1.27 -16.26
CA SER A 63 -4.69 -2.50 -17.05
C SER A 63 -3.52 -2.40 -18.05
N LYS A 64 -3.07 -1.20 -18.42
CA LYS A 64 -1.88 -1.00 -19.26
C LYS A 64 -0.63 -1.35 -18.47
N LYS A 65 -0.10 -2.55 -18.70
CA LYS A 65 1.13 -3.03 -18.06
C LYS A 65 2.34 -2.24 -18.57
N LEU A 66 3.23 -1.89 -17.65
CA LEU A 66 4.58 -1.41 -17.97
C LEU A 66 5.49 -2.61 -18.25
N ALA A 67 6.61 -2.38 -18.95
CA ALA A 67 7.59 -3.45 -19.18
C ALA A 67 8.09 -4.04 -17.85
N SER A 68 8.28 -5.36 -17.84
CA SER A 68 8.72 -6.13 -16.68
C SER A 68 9.92 -5.51 -15.96
N TYR A 69 9.85 -5.42 -14.64
CA TYR A 69 10.91 -4.90 -13.81
C TYR A 69 12.06 -5.92 -13.61
N ARG A 70 13.19 -5.45 -13.05
CA ARG A 70 14.43 -6.20 -12.75
C ARG A 70 14.21 -7.66 -12.40
N ASN A 71 15.02 -8.51 -12.97
CA ASN A 71 15.11 -9.91 -12.58
C ASN A 71 15.77 -10.03 -11.18
N VAL A 72 14.96 -9.97 -10.14
CA VAL A 72 15.39 -10.30 -8.78
C VAL A 72 15.17 -11.79 -8.60
N PRO A 73 16.20 -12.61 -8.45
CA PRO A 73 16.09 -14.08 -8.57
C PRO A 73 14.96 -14.69 -7.74
N PHE A 74 14.79 -14.31 -6.47
CA PHE A 74 13.74 -14.87 -5.62
C PHE A 74 12.33 -14.49 -6.07
N LEU A 75 12.12 -13.35 -6.75
CA LEU A 75 10.82 -12.96 -7.27
C LEU A 75 10.37 -13.83 -8.45
N SER A 76 11.28 -14.59 -9.10
CA SER A 76 10.94 -15.50 -10.17
C SER A 76 10.06 -16.67 -9.73
N HIS A 77 10.12 -17.03 -8.44
CA HIS A 77 9.28 -18.07 -7.84
C HIS A 77 7.79 -17.68 -7.76
N PHE A 78 7.48 -16.40 -7.85
CA PHE A 78 6.12 -15.90 -7.73
C PHE A 78 5.60 -15.35 -9.06
N SER A 79 4.32 -15.57 -9.36
CA SER A 79 3.65 -14.97 -10.52
C SER A 79 3.49 -13.46 -10.34
N ALA A 80 3.17 -13.01 -9.11
CA ALA A 80 3.14 -11.62 -8.66
C ALA A 80 3.50 -11.53 -7.17
N VAL A 81 3.91 -10.34 -6.70
CA VAL A 81 4.12 -10.06 -5.27
C VAL A 81 3.28 -8.85 -4.91
N LYS A 82 2.13 -9.09 -4.30
CA LYS A 82 1.09 -8.12 -4.06
C LYS A 82 1.08 -7.62 -2.62
N ILE A 83 1.12 -6.31 -2.44
CA ILE A 83 0.88 -5.66 -1.14
C ILE A 83 -0.48 -4.96 -1.23
N GLN A 84 -1.34 -5.18 -0.23
CA GLN A 84 -2.65 -4.56 -0.15
C GLN A 84 -2.82 -3.80 1.16
N ASP A 85 -3.41 -2.62 1.07
CA ASP A 85 -3.81 -1.79 2.21
C ASP A 85 -4.91 -0.81 1.78
N SER A 86 -5.55 -0.12 2.73
CA SER A 86 -6.56 0.89 2.45
C SER A 86 -6.26 2.22 3.10
N THR A 87 -6.84 3.28 2.55
CA THR A 87 -6.78 4.59 3.16
C THR A 87 -8.16 5.25 3.18
N GLY A 88 -8.62 5.64 4.38
CA GLY A 88 -9.89 6.34 4.57
C GLY A 88 -9.70 7.84 4.77
N PHE A 89 -10.73 8.60 4.43
CA PHE A 89 -10.84 10.03 4.74
C PHE A 89 -12.31 10.44 4.88
N GLN A 90 -12.53 11.44 5.73
CA GLN A 90 -13.86 11.95 6.06
C GLN A 90 -14.46 12.71 4.88
N LEU A 91 -15.76 12.56 4.70
CA LEU A 91 -16.57 13.29 3.73
C LEU A 91 -17.58 14.20 4.44
N SER A 92 -18.27 15.03 3.66
CA SER A 92 -19.42 15.78 4.14
C SER A 92 -20.54 14.83 4.60
N GLU A 93 -21.23 15.17 5.67
CA GLU A 93 -22.35 14.36 6.21
C GLU A 93 -23.47 14.12 5.19
N ASN A 94 -23.66 15.01 4.24
CA ASN A 94 -24.61 14.84 3.13
C ASN A 94 -24.36 13.59 2.28
N LEU A 95 -23.14 13.04 2.34
CA LEU A 95 -22.75 11.83 1.63
C LEU A 95 -22.87 10.56 2.48
N SER A 96 -23.35 10.65 3.73
CA SER A 96 -23.45 9.52 4.65
C SER A 96 -24.34 8.38 4.13
N GLY A 97 -25.37 8.69 3.34
CA GLY A 97 -26.23 7.69 2.70
C GLY A 97 -25.52 6.80 1.68
N SER A 98 -24.46 7.31 1.03
CA SER A 98 -23.65 6.56 0.05
C SER A 98 -22.32 6.09 0.61
N TYR A 99 -21.75 6.84 1.54
CA TYR A 99 -20.44 6.60 2.15
C TYR A 99 -20.56 6.64 3.67
N SER A 100 -21.27 5.66 4.23
CA SER A 100 -21.43 5.55 5.68
C SER A 100 -20.07 5.37 6.38
N GLY A 101 -19.93 6.01 7.53
CA GLY A 101 -18.73 5.89 8.38
C GLY A 101 -18.64 4.54 9.10
N THR A 102 -17.60 4.36 9.89
CA THR A 102 -17.32 3.10 10.61
C THR A 102 -18.19 2.87 11.84
N GLY A 103 -19.09 3.82 12.16
CA GLY A 103 -19.87 3.82 13.40
C GLY A 103 -19.11 4.42 14.60
N GLY A 104 -19.83 4.78 15.66
CA GLY A 104 -19.26 5.47 16.81
C GLY A 104 -19.31 7.00 16.68
N SER A 105 -18.74 7.73 17.65
CA SER A 105 -18.87 9.19 17.79
C SER A 105 -18.06 10.04 16.80
N SER A 106 -17.33 9.43 15.87
CA SER A 106 -16.26 10.19 15.17
C SER A 106 -16.51 10.51 13.69
N THR A 107 -17.36 9.80 12.96
CA THR A 107 -17.58 10.10 11.52
C THR A 107 -18.90 9.56 10.97
N GLY A 108 -19.80 10.43 10.58
CA GLY A 108 -21.05 10.07 9.90
C GLY A 108 -20.82 9.61 8.46
N SER A 109 -19.79 10.15 7.77
CA SER A 109 -19.48 9.83 6.38
C SER A 109 -17.97 9.66 6.15
N LEU A 110 -17.59 8.54 5.53
CA LEU A 110 -16.19 8.20 5.25
C LEU A 110 -16.05 7.45 3.93
N ALA A 111 -15.18 7.91 3.06
CA ALA A 111 -14.73 7.17 1.88
C ALA A 111 -13.44 6.41 2.20
N ARG A 112 -13.30 5.23 1.58
CA ARG A 112 -12.12 4.38 1.68
C ARG A 112 -11.66 4.02 0.28
N ILE A 113 -10.36 4.12 0.03
CA ILE A 113 -9.73 3.64 -1.19
C ILE A 113 -9.01 2.34 -0.86
N GLN A 114 -9.44 1.26 -1.47
CA GLN A 114 -8.74 -0.02 -1.48
C GLN A 114 -7.64 0.05 -2.53
N PHE A 115 -6.45 -0.35 -2.15
CA PHE A 115 -5.26 -0.24 -2.99
C PHE A 115 -4.44 -1.52 -2.94
N GLU A 116 -4.09 -2.02 -4.13
CA GLU A 116 -3.18 -3.15 -4.29
C GLU A 116 -2.03 -2.75 -5.23
N TYR A 117 -0.83 -3.20 -4.87
CA TYR A 117 0.41 -2.89 -5.57
C TYR A 117 1.23 -4.15 -5.79
N ASP A 118 1.52 -4.47 -7.07
CA ASP A 118 2.44 -5.53 -7.44
C ASP A 118 3.89 -5.00 -7.43
N ILE A 119 4.67 -5.45 -6.46
CA ILE A 119 6.07 -5.05 -6.30
C ILE A 119 6.93 -5.59 -7.45
N LYS A 120 6.63 -6.80 -7.94
CA LYS A 120 7.40 -7.44 -9.01
C LYS A 120 7.33 -6.64 -10.31
N ARG A 121 6.14 -6.08 -10.61
CA ARG A 121 5.90 -5.26 -11.79
C ARG A 121 6.00 -3.77 -11.53
N MET A 122 6.08 -3.35 -10.26
CA MET A 122 6.00 -1.95 -9.84
C MET A 122 4.72 -1.26 -10.34
N GLU A 123 3.60 -1.97 -10.33
CA GLU A 123 2.32 -1.52 -10.85
C GLU A 123 1.24 -1.45 -9.77
N MET A 124 0.37 -0.47 -9.90
CA MET A 124 -0.89 -0.45 -9.15
C MET A 124 -1.87 -1.38 -9.85
N THR A 125 -2.35 -2.39 -9.14
CA THR A 125 -3.27 -3.39 -9.68
C THR A 125 -4.71 -3.10 -9.33
N THR A 126 -4.94 -2.48 -8.16
CA THR A 126 -6.28 -2.13 -7.68
C THR A 126 -6.32 -0.71 -7.12
N LEU A 127 -7.32 0.04 -7.52
CA LEU A 127 -7.75 1.32 -6.94
C LEU A 127 -9.27 1.34 -6.93
N GLU A 128 -9.87 1.03 -5.79
CA GLU A 128 -11.32 0.92 -5.65
C GLU A 128 -11.85 1.82 -4.54
N LEU A 129 -12.91 2.54 -4.82
CA LEU A 129 -13.58 3.42 -3.88
C LEU A 129 -14.72 2.67 -3.19
N THR A 130 -14.65 2.60 -1.87
CA THR A 130 -15.65 1.96 -1.02
C THR A 130 -16.11 2.91 0.10
N SER A 131 -17.21 2.58 0.77
CA SER A 131 -17.63 3.30 1.98
C SER A 131 -16.75 2.93 3.19
N GLY A 132 -16.70 3.80 4.20
CA GLY A 132 -15.96 3.50 5.43
C GLY A 132 -16.49 2.30 6.19
N HIS A 133 -17.78 2.02 6.07
CA HIS A 133 -18.41 0.84 6.68
C HIS A 133 -17.90 -0.47 6.06
N TYR A 134 -17.51 -0.46 4.79
CA TYR A 134 -16.98 -1.62 4.09
C TYR A 134 -15.54 -1.88 4.56
N GLN A 135 -15.42 -2.72 5.59
CA GLN A 135 -14.15 -2.98 6.27
C GLN A 135 -13.19 -3.81 5.42
N ASP A 136 -11.89 -3.70 5.72
CA ASP A 136 -10.83 -4.43 5.01
C ASP A 136 -11.00 -5.95 5.05
N VAL A 137 -11.53 -6.51 6.15
CA VAL A 137 -11.86 -7.94 6.26
C VAL A 137 -12.96 -8.35 5.29
N THR A 138 -14.00 -7.53 5.15
CA THR A 138 -15.12 -7.80 4.21
C THR A 138 -14.58 -7.73 2.78
N TYR A 139 -13.83 -6.68 2.45
CA TYR A 139 -13.19 -6.54 1.15
C TYR A 139 -12.30 -7.74 0.80
N CYS A 140 -11.52 -8.21 1.78
CA CYS A 140 -10.68 -9.39 1.61
C CYS A 140 -11.47 -10.65 1.26
N LYS A 141 -12.63 -10.86 1.90
CA LYS A 141 -13.51 -12.01 1.62
C LYS A 141 -14.10 -11.93 0.22
N ASP A 142 -14.59 -10.75 -0.17
CA ASP A 142 -15.23 -10.55 -1.47
C ASP A 142 -14.24 -10.62 -2.66
N THR A 143 -12.95 -10.41 -2.38
CA THR A 143 -11.89 -10.44 -3.40
C THR A 143 -10.99 -11.67 -3.30
N ILE A 144 -11.33 -12.64 -2.45
CA ILE A 144 -10.47 -13.81 -2.22
C ILE A 144 -10.27 -14.64 -3.49
N ASP A 145 -11.30 -14.76 -4.31
CA ASP A 145 -11.27 -15.54 -5.56
C ASP A 145 -10.45 -14.87 -6.68
N SER A 146 -10.04 -13.61 -6.50
CA SER A 146 -9.16 -12.89 -7.44
C SER A 146 -7.67 -13.21 -7.24
N ILE A 147 -7.33 -13.99 -6.21
CA ILE A 147 -5.95 -14.44 -5.98
C ILE A 147 -5.62 -15.56 -6.94
N GLU A 148 -4.52 -15.41 -7.68
CA GLU A 148 -4.10 -16.38 -8.68
C GLU A 148 -2.98 -17.29 -8.14
N LYS A 149 -2.89 -18.49 -8.72
CA LYS A 149 -1.81 -19.45 -8.43
C LYS A 149 -0.43 -18.81 -8.53
N GLY A 150 0.40 -19.07 -7.54
CA GLY A 150 1.78 -18.61 -7.49
C GLY A 150 1.95 -17.14 -7.06
N GLU A 151 0.89 -16.43 -6.70
CA GLU A 151 0.99 -15.08 -6.13
C GLU A 151 1.47 -15.11 -4.69
N LEU A 152 2.31 -14.14 -4.31
CA LEU A 152 2.67 -13.87 -2.92
C LEU A 152 1.89 -12.66 -2.41
N ILE A 153 1.05 -12.87 -1.40
CA ILE A 153 0.18 -11.84 -0.83
C ILE A 153 0.74 -11.34 0.50
N ILE A 154 0.92 -10.04 0.63
CA ILE A 154 1.40 -9.39 1.86
C ILE A 154 0.34 -8.36 2.29
N ARG A 155 -0.33 -8.62 3.42
CA ARG A 155 -1.42 -7.77 3.92
C ARG A 155 -1.24 -7.40 5.39
N ASP A 156 -1.91 -6.33 5.82
CA ASP A 156 -1.99 -6.03 7.26
C ASP A 156 -2.97 -6.98 7.97
N LEU A 157 -2.85 -7.07 9.29
CA LEU A 157 -3.73 -7.91 10.12
C LEU A 157 -5.22 -7.58 9.96
N GLY A 158 -5.54 -6.33 9.59
CA GLY A 158 -6.90 -5.90 9.30
C GLY A 158 -7.58 -6.64 8.15
N TYR A 159 -6.80 -7.14 7.20
CA TYR A 159 -7.29 -7.88 6.03
C TYR A 159 -7.41 -9.39 6.24
N ILE A 160 -6.85 -9.93 7.33
CA ILE A 160 -6.79 -11.38 7.50
C ILE A 160 -8.10 -11.86 8.14
N SER A 161 -8.92 -12.58 7.36
CA SER A 161 -10.02 -13.39 7.89
C SER A 161 -9.49 -14.74 8.40
N ARG A 162 -10.32 -15.51 9.10
CA ARG A 162 -9.95 -16.89 9.48
C ARG A 162 -9.67 -17.74 8.25
N ASP A 163 -10.51 -17.61 7.25
CA ASP A 163 -10.50 -18.42 6.03
C ASP A 163 -9.43 -17.97 5.02
N PHE A 164 -8.86 -16.77 5.21
CA PHE A 164 -7.90 -16.20 4.26
C PHE A 164 -6.74 -17.15 4.00
N MET A 165 -6.11 -17.66 5.05
CA MET A 165 -4.93 -18.53 4.91
C MET A 165 -5.28 -19.84 4.20
N SER A 166 -6.41 -20.48 4.60
CA SER A 166 -6.88 -21.71 3.94
C SER A 166 -7.16 -21.49 2.46
N ASN A 167 -7.87 -20.40 2.12
CA ASN A 167 -8.20 -20.10 0.72
C ASN A 167 -6.94 -19.79 -0.12
N VAL A 168 -5.98 -19.02 0.41
CA VAL A 168 -4.71 -18.76 -0.31
C VAL A 168 -3.96 -20.05 -0.59
N ILE A 169 -3.90 -20.97 0.38
CA ILE A 169 -3.25 -22.28 0.21
C ILE A 169 -4.01 -23.13 -0.82
N LYS A 170 -5.35 -23.18 -0.76
CA LYS A 170 -6.19 -23.92 -1.72
C LYS A 170 -6.03 -23.41 -3.16
N GLN A 171 -5.74 -22.12 -3.33
CA GLN A 171 -5.45 -21.53 -4.65
C GLN A 171 -3.99 -21.68 -5.09
N GLU A 172 -3.19 -22.48 -4.38
CA GLU A 172 -1.76 -22.65 -4.63
C GLU A 172 -0.99 -21.32 -4.68
N ALA A 173 -1.41 -20.36 -3.83
CA ALA A 173 -0.78 -19.07 -3.65
C ALA A 173 -0.05 -19.01 -2.29
N PHE A 174 0.66 -17.93 -2.07
CA PHE A 174 1.53 -17.74 -0.92
C PHE A 174 1.15 -16.49 -0.15
N PHE A 175 1.48 -16.47 1.15
CA PHE A 175 1.31 -15.28 1.98
C PHE A 175 2.47 -15.05 2.94
N ILE A 176 2.65 -13.80 3.33
CA ILE A 176 3.46 -13.38 4.48
C ILE A 176 2.60 -12.44 5.31
N ASN A 177 2.28 -12.83 6.54
CA ASN A 177 1.44 -12.05 7.45
C ASN A 177 2.02 -12.02 8.86
N ARG A 178 1.54 -11.08 9.67
CA ARG A 178 1.80 -11.13 11.11
C ARG A 178 0.87 -12.13 11.78
N LEU A 179 1.39 -12.82 12.80
CA LEU A 179 0.56 -13.68 13.64
C LEU A 179 -0.36 -12.84 14.53
N ARG A 180 -1.66 -13.16 14.56
CA ARG A 180 -2.64 -12.50 15.44
C ARG A 180 -2.38 -12.82 16.91
N ASP A 181 -2.62 -11.86 17.81
CA ASP A 181 -2.34 -12.00 19.24
C ASP A 181 -3.06 -13.18 19.92
N LYS A 182 -4.27 -13.48 19.49
CA LYS A 182 -5.11 -14.54 20.07
C LYS A 182 -5.10 -15.84 19.27
N GLN A 183 -4.25 -15.97 18.27
CA GLN A 183 -4.17 -17.19 17.46
C GLN A 183 -3.42 -18.26 18.23
N ASN A 184 -4.04 -19.43 18.41
CA ASN A 184 -3.39 -20.62 18.90
C ASN A 184 -2.45 -21.18 17.83
N VAL A 185 -1.27 -21.54 18.24
CA VAL A 185 -0.21 -22.07 17.39
C VAL A 185 0.30 -23.36 18.03
N TYR A 186 0.43 -24.39 17.21
CA TYR A 186 0.90 -25.69 17.65
C TYR A 186 2.21 -26.06 16.95
N THR A 187 3.00 -26.87 17.61
CA THR A 187 4.17 -27.57 17.05
C THR A 187 3.95 -29.06 17.15
N LYS A 188 4.62 -29.86 16.33
CA LYS A 188 4.63 -31.32 16.47
C LYS A 188 5.74 -31.73 17.43
N ASP A 189 5.42 -32.61 18.38
CA ASP A 189 6.43 -33.29 19.23
C ASP A 189 7.10 -34.43 18.44
N ASP A 190 8.08 -35.10 19.05
CA ASP A 190 8.82 -36.23 18.44
C ASP A 190 7.92 -37.43 18.06
N LYS A 191 6.69 -37.47 18.61
CA LYS A 191 5.67 -38.50 18.31
C LYS A 191 4.64 -38.01 17.28
N GLY A 192 4.77 -36.76 16.80
CA GLY A 192 3.83 -36.16 15.85
C GLY A 192 2.56 -35.55 16.50
N ASN A 193 2.47 -35.50 17.83
CA ASN A 193 1.31 -34.92 18.51
C ASN A 193 1.40 -33.39 18.48
N LEU A 194 0.25 -32.74 18.37
CA LEU A 194 0.16 -31.27 18.40
C LEU A 194 0.29 -30.76 19.85
N VAL A 195 1.31 -29.95 20.09
CA VAL A 195 1.59 -29.30 21.36
C VAL A 195 1.52 -27.79 21.17
N MET A 196 0.76 -27.10 22.02
CA MET A 196 0.63 -25.65 21.96
C MET A 196 2.00 -24.98 22.15
N LEU A 197 2.37 -24.07 21.25
CA LEU A 197 3.62 -23.32 21.33
C LEU A 197 3.64 -22.38 22.53
N ASN A 198 4.64 -22.58 23.41
CA ASN A 198 4.83 -21.76 24.60
C ASN A 198 5.81 -20.61 24.33
N PHE A 199 5.29 -19.39 24.14
CA PHE A 199 6.11 -18.21 23.85
C PHE A 199 7.04 -17.82 25.02
N THR A 200 6.71 -18.15 26.27
CA THR A 200 7.60 -17.91 27.42
C THR A 200 8.82 -18.84 27.37
N LYS A 201 8.61 -20.11 26.98
CA LYS A 201 9.70 -21.07 26.76
C LYS A 201 10.57 -20.61 25.57
N LEU A 202 9.97 -20.24 24.45
CA LEU A 202 10.67 -19.72 23.28
C LEU A 202 11.53 -18.51 23.63
N GLN A 203 10.99 -17.55 24.37
CA GLN A 203 11.71 -16.38 24.83
C GLN A 203 12.96 -16.75 25.63
N ARG A 204 12.83 -17.66 26.60
CA ARG A 204 13.96 -18.12 27.43
C ARG A 204 15.03 -18.84 26.60
N GLN A 205 14.63 -19.70 25.66
CA GLN A 205 15.52 -20.40 24.75
C GLN A 205 16.32 -19.43 23.89
N MET A 206 15.64 -18.46 23.24
CA MET A 206 16.29 -17.46 22.40
C MET A 206 17.20 -16.52 23.20
N GLN A 207 16.88 -16.23 24.46
CA GLN A 207 17.76 -15.47 25.36
C GLN A 207 19.05 -16.23 25.69
N GLN A 208 18.95 -17.50 26.04
CA GLN A 208 20.08 -18.36 26.35
C GLN A 208 21.00 -18.56 25.14
N SER A 209 20.41 -18.81 23.98
CA SER A 209 21.13 -19.02 22.70
C SER A 209 21.61 -17.72 22.05
N LYS A 210 21.27 -16.54 22.60
CA LYS A 210 21.57 -15.21 22.04
C LYS A 210 21.05 -15.01 20.59
N LEU A 211 20.05 -15.79 20.19
CA LEU A 211 19.46 -15.70 18.86
C LEU A 211 18.63 -14.42 18.70
N GLN A 212 18.73 -13.78 17.54
CA GLN A 212 17.91 -12.63 17.17
C GLN A 212 16.63 -13.02 16.42
N SER A 213 16.63 -14.19 15.80
CA SER A 213 15.46 -14.76 15.12
C SER A 213 15.44 -16.28 15.27
N GLU A 214 14.26 -16.83 15.30
CA GLU A 214 14.00 -18.28 15.37
C GLU A 214 12.95 -18.61 14.30
N GLU A 215 13.16 -19.73 13.63
CA GLU A 215 12.21 -20.29 12.65
C GLU A 215 11.65 -21.60 13.19
N ILE A 216 10.33 -21.75 13.16
CA ILE A 216 9.61 -22.86 13.76
C ILE A 216 8.56 -23.35 12.78
N ASP A 217 8.55 -24.64 12.49
CA ASP A 217 7.44 -25.28 11.78
C ASP A 217 6.24 -25.38 12.71
N ILE A 218 5.13 -24.81 12.29
CA ILE A 218 3.93 -24.69 13.10
C ILE A 218 2.70 -25.25 12.39
N VAL A 219 1.70 -25.53 13.20
CA VAL A 219 0.35 -25.86 12.73
C VAL A 219 -0.64 -24.87 13.32
N ILE A 220 -1.52 -24.35 12.50
CA ILE A 220 -2.63 -23.49 12.92
C ILE A 220 -3.93 -24.20 12.56
N GLU A 221 -4.85 -24.30 13.52
CA GLU A 221 -6.19 -24.81 13.31
C GLU A 221 -7.10 -23.68 12.81
N ILE A 222 -7.76 -23.92 11.70
CA ILE A 222 -8.73 -23.02 11.07
C ILE A 222 -9.94 -23.84 10.67
N GLU A 223 -11.08 -23.63 11.35
CA GLU A 223 -12.36 -24.29 11.03
C GLU A 223 -12.29 -25.83 10.96
N GLY A 224 -11.45 -26.43 11.83
CA GLY A 224 -11.22 -27.88 11.86
C GLY A 224 -10.16 -28.39 10.89
N GLU A 225 -9.63 -27.55 10.00
CA GLU A 225 -8.48 -27.85 9.15
C GLU A 225 -7.17 -27.47 9.87
N TYR A 226 -6.16 -28.34 9.78
CA TYR A 226 -4.83 -28.11 10.33
C TYR A 226 -3.87 -27.71 9.23
N LEU A 227 -3.48 -26.43 9.21
CA LEU A 227 -2.60 -25.87 8.21
C LEU A 227 -1.16 -25.81 8.71
N GLU A 228 -0.26 -26.48 8.01
CA GLU A 228 1.18 -26.43 8.25
C GLU A 228 1.77 -25.18 7.62
N MET A 229 2.60 -24.46 8.38
CA MET A 229 3.27 -23.26 7.91
C MET A 229 4.50 -22.94 8.78
N ARG A 230 5.23 -21.92 8.44
CA ARG A 230 6.41 -21.46 9.15
C ARG A 230 6.08 -20.25 10.01
N LEU A 231 6.55 -20.25 11.25
CA LEU A 231 6.58 -19.09 12.14
C LEU A 231 7.99 -18.55 12.20
N ILE A 232 8.17 -17.29 11.93
CA ILE A 232 9.41 -16.57 12.13
C ILE A 232 9.24 -15.62 13.31
N ALA A 233 9.98 -15.87 14.40
CA ALA A 233 10.00 -15.04 15.58
C ALA A 233 11.27 -14.16 15.57
N GLU A 234 11.12 -12.87 15.33
CA GLU A 234 12.21 -11.90 15.36
C GLU A 234 12.17 -11.11 16.65
N LYS A 235 13.27 -11.10 17.40
CA LYS A 235 13.38 -10.33 18.64
C LYS A 235 13.36 -8.83 18.37
N VAL A 236 12.53 -8.10 19.08
CA VAL A 236 12.51 -6.63 18.99
C VAL A 236 13.40 -6.00 20.07
N PRO A 237 13.91 -4.78 19.85
CA PRO A 237 14.61 -4.01 20.89
C PRO A 237 13.73 -3.86 22.13
N ASN A 238 14.37 -3.87 23.31
CA ASN A 238 13.66 -3.77 24.60
C ASN A 238 12.73 -2.56 24.69
N GLU A 239 13.16 -1.40 24.17
CA GLU A 239 12.34 -0.18 24.11
C GLU A 239 11.01 -0.40 23.39
N ILE A 240 11.00 -1.21 22.33
CA ILE A 240 9.78 -1.51 21.55
C ILE A 240 8.89 -2.46 22.34
N SER A 241 9.44 -3.51 22.92
CA SER A 241 8.66 -4.46 23.73
C SER A 241 8.03 -3.78 24.95
N GLU A 242 8.78 -2.95 25.69
CA GLU A 242 8.26 -2.17 26.79
C GLU A 242 7.15 -1.20 26.36
N LYS A 243 7.31 -0.53 25.24
CA LYS A 243 6.27 0.36 24.69
C LYS A 243 4.98 -0.40 24.38
N ARG A 244 5.10 -1.62 23.82
CA ARG A 244 3.95 -2.51 23.54
C ARG A 244 3.27 -2.93 24.85
N ILE A 245 4.06 -3.36 25.84
CA ILE A 245 3.55 -3.79 27.14
C ILE A 245 2.84 -2.63 27.85
N ARG A 246 3.46 -1.45 27.94
CA ARG A 246 2.85 -0.25 28.58
C ARG A 246 1.55 0.18 27.86
N LYS A 247 1.47 0.03 26.54
CA LYS A 247 0.24 0.31 25.79
C LYS A 247 -0.84 -0.70 26.18
N ALA A 248 -0.52 -1.99 26.15
CA ALA A 248 -1.47 -3.05 26.50
C ALA A 248 -1.94 -2.95 27.96
N GLU A 249 -1.05 -2.63 28.90
CA GLU A 249 -1.40 -2.41 30.32
C GLU A 249 -2.41 -1.27 30.49
N ARG A 250 -2.21 -0.14 29.77
CA ARG A 250 -3.18 0.98 29.80
C ARG A 250 -4.55 0.57 29.26
N ASP A 251 -4.57 -0.18 28.16
CA ASP A 251 -5.82 -0.61 27.52
C ASP A 251 -6.56 -1.66 28.36
N ILE A 252 -5.84 -2.55 29.02
CA ILE A 252 -6.40 -3.60 29.91
C ILE A 252 -6.83 -3.03 31.26
N LYS A 253 -6.09 -2.06 31.82
CA LYS A 253 -6.44 -1.41 33.09
C LYS A 253 -7.83 -0.79 33.03
N LYS A 254 -8.21 -0.21 31.88
CA LYS A 254 -9.57 0.33 31.66
C LYS A 254 -10.66 -0.75 31.74
N LYS A 255 -10.30 -2.03 31.58
CA LYS A 255 -11.21 -3.18 31.59
C LYS A 255 -11.11 -4.03 32.87
N GLY A 256 -10.30 -3.62 33.86
CA GLY A 256 -10.14 -4.32 35.15
C GLY A 256 -9.34 -5.61 35.09
N TYR A 257 -8.61 -5.92 34.01
CA TYR A 257 -7.81 -7.14 33.87
C TYR A 257 -6.30 -6.88 34.08
N LYS A 258 -5.55 -7.99 34.33
CA LYS A 258 -4.08 -7.97 34.35
C LYS A 258 -3.50 -8.58 33.09
N LEU A 259 -2.38 -8.04 32.64
CA LEU A 259 -1.65 -8.58 31.49
C LEU A 259 -1.00 -9.93 31.84
N THR A 260 -1.15 -10.93 30.97
CA THR A 260 -0.57 -12.26 31.19
C THR A 260 0.93 -12.29 30.87
N GLU A 261 1.69 -13.16 31.54
CA GLU A 261 3.11 -13.36 31.24
C GLU A 261 3.33 -13.89 29.82
N ALA A 262 2.40 -14.69 29.30
CA ALA A 262 2.42 -15.15 27.91
C ALA A 262 2.35 -13.97 26.92
N TYR A 263 1.52 -12.95 27.20
CA TYR A 263 1.47 -11.74 26.36
C TYR A 263 2.79 -10.95 26.44
N LYS A 264 3.36 -10.78 27.63
CA LYS A 264 4.63 -10.07 27.82
C LYS A 264 5.77 -10.75 27.06
N ALA A 265 5.83 -12.08 27.10
CA ALA A 265 6.79 -12.86 26.32
C ALA A 265 6.60 -12.65 24.82
N ARG A 266 5.35 -12.75 24.35
CA ARG A 266 4.99 -12.56 22.93
C ARG A 266 5.29 -11.15 22.43
N ALA A 267 5.10 -10.11 23.25
CA ALA A 267 5.37 -8.71 22.91
C ALA A 267 6.86 -8.43 22.60
N GLN A 268 7.76 -9.33 22.96
CA GLN A 268 9.20 -9.23 22.66
C GLN A 268 9.55 -9.62 21.23
N PHE A 269 8.58 -10.13 20.46
CA PHE A 269 8.82 -10.60 19.11
C PHE A 269 7.98 -9.86 18.07
N ASN A 270 8.53 -9.73 16.87
CA ASN A 270 7.74 -9.66 15.66
C ASN A 270 7.51 -11.10 15.20
N LEU A 271 6.26 -11.50 15.11
CA LEU A 271 5.86 -12.85 14.74
C LEU A 271 5.26 -12.82 13.33
N PHE A 272 5.94 -13.47 12.40
CA PHE A 272 5.47 -13.60 11.01
C PHE A 272 5.12 -15.05 10.74
N ILE A 273 4.08 -15.26 9.93
CA ILE A 273 3.66 -16.56 9.44
C ILE A 273 3.64 -16.57 7.93
N THR A 274 4.02 -17.71 7.35
CA THR A 274 4.07 -17.89 5.91
C THR A 274 3.99 -19.38 5.52
N ASN A 275 3.39 -19.65 4.36
CA ASN A 275 3.42 -20.98 3.71
C ASN A 275 4.51 -21.06 2.62
N VAL A 276 5.33 -20.03 2.44
CA VAL A 276 6.45 -20.07 1.49
C VAL A 276 7.55 -20.98 2.03
N ASP A 277 8.11 -21.83 1.19
CA ASP A 277 9.23 -22.68 1.57
C ASP A 277 10.48 -21.86 1.98
N LYS A 278 11.25 -22.41 2.94
CA LYS A 278 12.49 -21.80 3.42
C LYS A 278 13.58 -21.70 2.36
N GLU A 279 13.57 -22.60 1.39
CA GLU A 279 14.50 -22.59 0.25
C GLU A 279 14.19 -21.42 -0.72
N VAL A 280 12.94 -20.97 -0.77
CA VAL A 280 12.51 -19.83 -1.59
C VAL A 280 12.74 -18.51 -0.85
N ILE A 281 12.32 -18.40 0.42
CA ILE A 281 12.50 -17.22 1.26
C ILE A 281 13.04 -17.64 2.61
N SER A 282 14.28 -17.27 2.90
CA SER A 282 14.88 -17.51 4.21
C SER A 282 14.14 -16.75 5.33
N ALA A 283 14.18 -17.24 6.55
CA ALA A 283 13.56 -16.62 7.71
C ALA A 283 13.90 -15.13 7.85
N ARG A 284 15.17 -14.78 7.63
CA ARG A 284 15.66 -13.39 7.65
C ARG A 284 14.93 -12.48 6.65
N ASN A 285 14.59 -13.00 5.48
CA ASN A 285 14.00 -12.22 4.40
C ASN A 285 12.49 -12.03 4.55
N VAL A 286 11.82 -12.85 5.36
CA VAL A 286 10.37 -12.71 5.63
C VAL A 286 10.05 -11.36 6.26
N GLY A 287 10.78 -10.96 7.31
CA GLY A 287 10.59 -9.65 7.96
C GLY A 287 10.86 -8.48 7.01
N TYR A 288 11.88 -8.59 6.15
CA TYR A 288 12.17 -7.56 5.13
C TYR A 288 11.03 -7.43 4.12
N LEU A 289 10.53 -8.54 3.58
CA LEU A 289 9.41 -8.52 2.65
C LEU A 289 8.15 -7.93 3.30
N TYR A 290 7.84 -8.33 4.53
CA TYR A 290 6.72 -7.74 5.25
C TYR A 290 6.89 -6.23 5.48
N SER A 291 8.11 -5.75 5.67
CA SER A 291 8.38 -4.33 5.85
C SER A 291 8.04 -3.48 4.63
N LEU A 292 7.97 -4.10 3.43
CA LEU A 292 7.54 -3.42 2.20
C LEU A 292 6.10 -2.90 2.29
N ARG A 293 5.26 -3.51 3.13
CA ARG A 293 3.90 -3.01 3.40
C ARG A 293 3.91 -1.54 3.83
N TRP A 294 4.91 -1.11 4.61
CA TRP A 294 5.06 0.28 5.02
C TRP A 294 5.19 1.28 3.86
N GLN A 295 5.63 0.82 2.70
CA GLN A 295 5.72 1.68 1.51
C GLN A 295 4.36 2.19 1.07
N ILE A 296 3.30 1.42 1.26
CA ILE A 296 1.93 1.85 0.96
C ILE A 296 1.52 3.05 1.83
N GLU A 297 1.89 3.05 3.10
CA GLU A 297 1.60 4.19 3.99
C GLU A 297 2.26 5.49 3.50
N LEU A 298 3.47 5.39 2.95
CA LEU A 298 4.16 6.54 2.33
C LEU A 298 3.47 6.99 1.03
N ILE A 299 2.96 6.04 0.25
CA ILE A 299 2.16 6.32 -0.95
C ILE A 299 0.89 7.08 -0.54
N PHE A 300 0.14 6.58 0.43
CA PHE A 300 -1.07 7.24 0.93
C PHE A 300 -0.79 8.63 1.53
N LYS A 301 0.31 8.78 2.25
CA LYS A 301 0.75 10.09 2.74
C LYS A 301 0.97 11.07 1.59
N SER A 302 1.60 10.63 0.51
CA SER A 302 1.79 11.46 -0.68
C SER A 302 0.47 11.83 -1.35
N TRP A 303 -0.47 10.89 -1.45
CA TRP A 303 -1.79 11.16 -2.04
C TRP A 303 -2.58 12.20 -1.25
N LYS A 304 -2.59 12.07 0.09
CA LYS A 304 -3.29 13.01 0.97
C LYS A 304 -2.63 14.38 1.03
N SER A 305 -1.29 14.46 1.05
CA SER A 305 -0.56 15.71 1.25
C SER A 305 -0.19 16.44 -0.05
N THR A 306 -0.03 15.73 -1.18
CA THR A 306 0.35 16.34 -2.46
C THR A 306 -0.85 16.44 -3.40
N PHE A 307 -1.55 15.34 -3.61
CA PHE A 307 -2.72 15.33 -4.51
C PHE A 307 -4.03 15.73 -3.83
N ASN A 308 -4.01 15.97 -2.52
CA ASN A 308 -5.15 16.46 -1.74
C ASN A 308 -6.43 15.61 -1.89
N ILE A 309 -6.31 14.27 -2.01
CA ILE A 309 -7.47 13.39 -2.20
C ILE A 309 -8.51 13.50 -1.08
N ALA A 310 -8.08 13.82 0.15
CA ALA A 310 -8.95 14.00 1.31
C ALA A 310 -9.62 15.38 1.36
N LYS A 311 -9.27 16.29 0.46
CA LYS A 311 -9.83 17.66 0.40
C LYS A 311 -10.90 17.82 -0.67
N VAL A 312 -11.29 16.75 -1.33
CA VAL A 312 -12.41 16.76 -2.29
C VAL A 312 -13.69 17.01 -1.51
N LYS A 313 -14.18 18.23 -1.56
CA LYS A 313 -15.43 18.65 -0.92
C LYS A 313 -16.51 18.76 -1.99
N ALA A 314 -17.45 17.86 -2.00
CA ALA A 314 -18.63 17.94 -2.84
C ALA A 314 -19.86 17.52 -2.01
N PHE A 315 -20.98 18.17 -2.28
CA PHE A 315 -22.26 17.84 -1.63
C PHE A 315 -23.02 16.78 -2.43
N LYS A 316 -22.76 16.66 -3.73
CA LYS A 316 -23.35 15.69 -4.63
C LYS A 316 -22.40 14.51 -4.81
N LYS A 317 -22.94 13.28 -4.68
CA LYS A 317 -22.16 12.05 -4.79
C LYS A 317 -21.37 11.96 -6.09
N GLU A 318 -22.05 12.16 -7.22
CA GLU A 318 -21.46 12.02 -8.54
C GLU A 318 -20.35 13.06 -8.79
N ARG A 319 -20.50 14.28 -8.23
CA ARG A 319 -19.44 15.28 -8.29
C ARG A 319 -18.21 14.85 -7.50
N PHE A 320 -18.41 14.34 -6.29
CA PHE A 320 -17.34 13.79 -5.46
C PHE A 320 -16.61 12.66 -6.19
N GLU A 321 -17.35 11.69 -6.73
CA GLU A 321 -16.79 10.54 -7.44
C GLU A 321 -16.03 10.97 -8.70
N CYS A 322 -16.59 11.83 -9.53
CA CYS A 322 -15.93 12.35 -10.73
C CYS A 322 -14.60 13.05 -10.38
N GLN A 323 -14.61 13.94 -9.38
CA GLN A 323 -13.41 14.63 -8.95
C GLN A 323 -12.36 13.67 -8.41
N LEU A 324 -12.77 12.70 -7.60
CA LEU A 324 -11.86 11.72 -7.02
C LEU A 324 -11.26 10.80 -8.08
N PHE A 325 -12.09 10.22 -9.00
CA PHE A 325 -11.57 9.34 -10.05
C PHE A 325 -10.63 10.06 -11.01
N ALA A 326 -10.91 11.30 -11.37
CA ALA A 326 -9.99 12.11 -12.16
C ALA A 326 -8.66 12.34 -11.43
N ARG A 327 -8.69 12.54 -10.10
CA ARG A 327 -7.49 12.67 -9.27
C ARG A 327 -6.73 11.36 -9.16
N LEU A 328 -7.41 10.24 -8.99
CA LEU A 328 -6.79 8.91 -8.97
C LEU A 328 -6.14 8.60 -10.33
N LEU A 329 -6.75 8.99 -11.43
CA LEU A 329 -6.15 8.86 -12.77
C LEU A 329 -4.85 9.65 -12.88
N LEU A 330 -4.80 10.90 -12.40
CA LEU A 330 -3.56 11.69 -12.36
C LEU A 330 -2.48 10.99 -11.52
N ILE A 331 -2.88 10.39 -10.39
CA ILE A 331 -1.97 9.62 -9.53
C ILE A 331 -1.42 8.39 -10.28
N VAL A 332 -2.25 7.65 -11.00
CA VAL A 332 -1.82 6.49 -11.80
C VAL A 332 -0.85 6.90 -12.91
N ILE A 333 -1.15 7.98 -13.63
CA ILE A 333 -0.25 8.51 -14.67
C ILE A 333 1.08 8.95 -14.05
N SER A 334 1.04 9.70 -12.95
CA SER A 334 2.24 10.11 -12.21
C SER A 334 3.06 8.92 -11.72
N TRP A 335 2.38 7.87 -11.24
CA TRP A 335 3.03 6.63 -10.83
C TRP A 335 3.75 5.95 -12.00
N LYS A 336 3.11 5.83 -13.15
CA LYS A 336 3.72 5.22 -14.35
C LYS A 336 4.97 5.99 -14.79
N MET A 337 4.89 7.32 -14.83
CA MET A 337 6.06 8.16 -15.12
C MET A 337 7.17 7.94 -14.07
N PHE A 338 6.81 7.92 -12.80
CA PHE A 338 7.77 7.64 -11.71
C PHE A 338 8.42 6.26 -11.86
N SER A 339 7.63 5.21 -12.10
CA SER A 339 8.14 3.83 -12.24
C SER A 339 9.12 3.72 -13.40
N THR A 340 8.77 4.26 -14.56
CA THR A 340 9.65 4.25 -15.75
C THR A 340 10.97 4.97 -15.48
N LEU A 341 10.92 6.19 -14.94
CA LEU A 341 12.12 6.96 -14.63
C LEU A 341 12.96 6.31 -13.54
N ASN A 342 12.32 5.75 -12.53
CA ASN A 342 13.01 5.06 -11.46
C ASN A 342 13.75 3.81 -11.97
N GLN A 343 13.18 3.09 -12.93
CA GLN A 343 13.86 1.99 -13.62
C GLN A 343 15.12 2.45 -14.35
N THR A 344 15.03 3.55 -15.09
CA THR A 344 16.16 4.12 -15.82
C THR A 344 17.29 4.52 -14.86
N VAL A 345 16.94 5.19 -13.74
CA VAL A 345 17.91 5.61 -12.73
C VAL A 345 18.63 4.43 -12.08
N VAL A 346 17.87 3.37 -11.74
CA VAL A 346 18.41 2.19 -11.08
C VAL A 346 19.26 1.34 -12.03
N SER A 347 18.95 1.35 -13.33
CA SER A 347 19.69 0.61 -14.36
C SER A 347 21.03 1.27 -14.73
N ASP A 348 21.27 2.50 -14.30
CA ASP A 348 22.53 3.17 -14.56
C ASP A 348 23.65 2.60 -13.67
N ASN A 349 24.38 1.60 -14.21
CA ASN A 349 25.46 0.89 -13.54
C ASN A 349 26.70 1.76 -13.20
N LYS A 350 26.71 3.05 -13.55
CA LYS A 350 27.83 3.97 -13.23
C LYS A 350 27.87 4.38 -11.77
N LEU A 351 26.81 4.09 -11.01
CA LEU A 351 26.71 4.49 -9.61
C LEU A 351 27.08 3.33 -8.68
N LYS A 352 28.03 3.56 -7.79
CA LYS A 352 28.48 2.59 -6.77
C LYS A 352 27.40 2.21 -5.74
N VAL A 353 26.33 2.97 -5.65
CA VAL A 353 25.19 2.77 -4.75
C VAL A 353 23.91 2.88 -5.55
N PRO A 354 22.96 1.93 -5.41
CA PRO A 354 21.72 1.99 -6.15
C PRO A 354 20.90 3.21 -5.72
N LEU A 355 20.72 4.12 -6.67
CA LEU A 355 19.87 5.29 -6.50
C LEU A 355 18.41 4.92 -6.78
N SER A 356 17.49 5.44 -5.98
CA SER A 356 16.08 5.37 -6.28
C SER A 356 15.43 6.74 -6.18
N LEU A 357 14.42 6.99 -7.03
CA LEU A 357 13.63 8.21 -6.99
C LEU A 357 12.77 8.26 -5.71
N SER A 358 12.69 9.43 -5.10
CA SER A 358 11.72 9.66 -4.02
C SER A 358 10.33 9.89 -4.63
N TYR A 359 9.41 8.95 -4.45
CA TYR A 359 8.03 9.08 -4.92
C TYR A 359 7.36 10.37 -4.42
N TYR A 360 7.56 10.71 -3.16
CA TYR A 360 7.01 11.93 -2.57
C TYR A 360 7.52 13.21 -3.25
N LYS A 361 8.83 13.30 -3.51
CA LYS A 361 9.42 14.46 -4.19
C LYS A 361 8.98 14.53 -5.64
N PHE A 362 8.91 13.38 -6.31
CA PHE A 362 8.44 13.28 -7.69
C PHE A 362 7.00 13.76 -7.83
N ASN A 363 6.11 13.32 -6.94
CA ASN A 363 4.72 13.79 -6.94
C ASN A 363 4.61 15.29 -6.70
N LYS A 364 5.41 15.87 -5.81
CA LYS A 364 5.47 17.33 -5.64
C LYS A 364 5.92 18.04 -6.92
N LEU A 365 6.90 17.48 -7.64
CA LEU A 365 7.35 18.01 -8.92
C LEU A 365 6.22 18.01 -9.97
N ILE A 366 5.52 16.88 -10.10
CA ILE A 366 4.36 16.78 -11.02
C ILE A 366 3.26 17.76 -10.62
N TYR A 367 2.89 17.80 -9.33
CA TYR A 367 1.82 18.66 -8.85
C TYR A 367 2.12 20.15 -9.03
N SER A 368 3.36 20.56 -8.84
CA SER A 368 3.78 21.96 -9.08
C SER A 368 3.71 22.38 -10.55
N ARG A 369 3.60 21.41 -11.48
CA ARG A 369 3.62 21.62 -12.93
C ARG A 369 2.36 21.11 -13.62
N LEU A 370 1.24 21.03 -12.91
CA LEU A 370 -0.01 20.50 -13.46
C LEU A 370 -0.44 21.23 -14.74
N GLU A 371 -0.33 22.55 -14.77
CA GLU A 371 -0.70 23.37 -15.95
C GLU A 371 0.20 23.04 -17.15
N SER A 372 1.53 23.07 -16.97
CA SER A 372 2.46 22.68 -18.03
C SER A 372 2.23 21.27 -18.53
N PHE A 373 1.85 20.35 -17.62
CA PHE A 373 1.54 18.98 -17.97
C PHE A 373 0.26 18.89 -18.79
N MET A 374 -0.77 19.62 -18.42
CA MET A 374 -2.02 19.67 -19.16
C MET A 374 -1.80 20.23 -20.58
N LEU A 375 -1.07 21.35 -20.71
CA LEU A 375 -0.75 21.94 -22.00
C LEU A 375 0.07 20.98 -22.87
N ALA A 376 1.00 20.23 -22.27
CA ALA A 376 1.76 19.20 -22.97
C ALA A 376 0.86 18.07 -23.52
N ILE A 377 -0.19 17.68 -22.79
CA ILE A 377 -1.17 16.68 -23.26
C ILE A 377 -2.07 17.26 -24.38
N ILE A 378 -2.48 18.51 -24.24
CA ILE A 378 -3.36 19.15 -25.23
C ILE A 378 -2.65 19.33 -26.58
N HIS A 379 -1.43 19.86 -26.55
CA HIS A 379 -0.66 20.18 -27.75
C HIS A 379 0.15 19.01 -28.32
N GLN A 380 0.40 17.97 -27.48
CA GLN A 380 1.15 16.77 -27.87
C GLN A 380 2.53 17.04 -28.51
N GLY A 381 3.06 16.10 -29.28
CA GLY A 381 4.26 16.28 -30.08
C GLY A 381 5.43 16.92 -29.31
N MET A 382 5.91 18.05 -29.83
CA MET A 382 7.07 18.76 -29.26
C MET A 382 6.83 19.28 -27.85
N TRP A 383 5.62 19.70 -27.50
CA TRP A 383 5.25 20.16 -26.16
C TRP A 383 5.37 19.03 -25.13
N LEU A 384 4.86 17.84 -25.46
CA LEU A 384 4.95 16.67 -24.60
C LEU A 384 6.40 16.24 -24.41
N ASN A 385 7.17 16.19 -25.50
CA ASN A 385 8.60 15.84 -25.45
C ASN A 385 9.39 16.83 -24.58
N HIS A 386 9.15 18.14 -24.74
CA HIS A 386 9.80 19.16 -23.92
C HIS A 386 9.43 19.05 -22.45
N PHE A 387 8.15 18.83 -22.13
CA PHE A 387 7.70 18.60 -20.77
C PHE A 387 8.39 17.38 -20.17
N LEU A 388 8.36 16.22 -20.85
CA LEU A 388 9.00 15.00 -20.38
C LEU A 388 10.52 15.18 -20.16
N ALA A 389 11.22 15.78 -21.10
CA ALA A 389 12.64 16.10 -20.96
C ALA A 389 12.92 16.97 -19.73
N SER A 390 12.09 17.98 -19.49
CA SER A 390 12.18 18.85 -18.31
C SER A 390 11.93 18.09 -16.99
N ILE A 391 10.95 17.16 -16.98
CA ILE A 391 10.70 16.30 -15.80
C ILE A 391 11.87 15.37 -15.54
N ILE A 392 12.39 14.73 -16.59
CA ILE A 392 13.58 13.85 -16.50
C ILE A 392 14.75 14.62 -15.91
N LYS A 393 15.13 15.76 -16.52
CA LYS A 393 16.22 16.60 -16.01
C LYS A 393 16.05 16.94 -14.54
N LYS A 394 14.86 17.42 -14.14
CA LYS A 394 14.58 17.80 -12.74
C LYS A 394 14.52 16.61 -11.81
N ALA A 395 14.04 15.46 -12.26
CA ALA A 395 14.08 14.25 -11.46
C ALA A 395 15.52 13.82 -11.14
N PHE A 396 16.44 13.99 -12.07
CA PHE A 396 17.88 13.74 -11.84
C PHE A 396 18.53 14.83 -10.99
N ASP A 397 18.17 16.11 -11.16
CA ASP A 397 18.73 17.23 -10.40
C ASP A 397 18.28 17.22 -8.93
N TYR A 398 17.04 16.85 -8.66
CA TYR A 398 16.51 16.64 -7.29
C TYR A 398 17.07 15.37 -6.66
N LYS A 399 18.38 15.17 -6.78
CA LYS A 399 19.12 14.02 -6.27
C LYS A 399 18.36 13.33 -5.16
N LEU A 400 17.71 12.38 -5.60
CA LEU A 400 16.95 11.36 -5.00
C LEU A 400 17.73 10.89 -3.80
N LYS A 401 17.05 10.72 -2.70
CA LYS A 401 17.69 10.28 -1.49
C LYS A 401 18.34 8.95 -1.70
N ILE A 402 19.62 8.95 -1.74
CA ILE A 402 20.49 7.81 -1.96
C ILE A 402 20.59 6.95 -0.71
N GLU A 403 20.58 7.59 0.46
CA GLU A 403 20.65 6.88 1.73
C GLU A 403 19.40 7.14 2.57
N PRO A 404 18.78 6.10 3.11
CA PRO A 404 17.78 6.28 4.12
C PRO A 404 18.45 6.85 5.38
N LYS A 405 18.31 8.13 5.61
CA LYS A 405 18.55 8.69 6.94
C LYS A 405 17.49 8.11 7.89
N GLY A 406 17.82 7.00 8.54
CA GLY A 406 16.89 6.27 9.41
C GLY A 406 16.03 5.24 8.65
N LYS A 407 15.09 4.74 9.22
CA LYS A 407 14.26 3.56 9.22
C LYS A 407 13.48 3.14 7.96
N THR A 408 13.48 3.86 6.85
CA THR A 408 12.65 3.54 5.67
C THR A 408 13.51 3.25 4.45
N PHE A 409 13.56 1.99 4.08
CA PHE A 409 14.17 1.55 2.82
C PHE A 409 13.19 1.69 1.67
N SER A 410 13.67 2.05 0.48
CA SER A 410 12.85 1.95 -0.73
C SER A 410 12.61 0.48 -1.05
N VAL A 411 11.53 0.19 -1.81
CA VAL A 411 11.26 -1.17 -2.32
C VAL A 411 12.51 -1.78 -2.94
N ILE A 412 13.22 -1.01 -3.75
CA ILE A 412 14.44 -1.45 -4.44
C ILE A 412 15.53 -1.86 -3.46
N HIS A 413 15.79 -1.05 -2.43
CA HIS A 413 16.79 -1.39 -1.41
C HIS A 413 16.44 -2.70 -0.68
N VAL A 414 15.17 -2.90 -0.34
CA VAL A 414 14.73 -4.14 0.31
C VAL A 414 14.93 -5.33 -0.62
N LEU A 415 14.54 -5.21 -1.89
CA LEU A 415 14.70 -6.28 -2.87
C LEU A 415 16.17 -6.61 -3.14
N GLU A 416 17.04 -5.61 -3.18
CA GLU A 416 18.49 -5.80 -3.34
C GLU A 416 19.13 -6.46 -2.11
N MET A 417 18.71 -6.07 -0.91
CA MET A 417 19.17 -6.72 0.32
C MET A 417 18.79 -8.20 0.38
N ILE A 418 17.59 -8.54 -0.07
CA ILE A 418 17.13 -9.93 -0.17
C ILE A 418 17.95 -10.70 -1.21
N GLY A 419 18.25 -10.08 -2.36
CA GLY A 419 19.06 -10.66 -3.44
C GLY A 419 20.55 -10.80 -3.15
N GLN A 420 21.09 -10.09 -2.14
CA GLN A 420 22.49 -10.20 -1.77
C GLN A 420 22.75 -11.45 -0.90
N ARG A 421 23.79 -12.22 -1.25
CA ARG A 421 24.22 -13.38 -0.45
C ARG A 421 24.55 -12.99 1.00
N PRO A 422 24.29 -13.86 2.00
CA PRO A 422 24.35 -13.53 3.43
C PRO A 422 25.68 -13.00 3.97
N ASN A 423 26.76 -13.09 3.22
CA ASN A 423 28.12 -12.81 3.69
C ASN A 423 28.56 -11.32 3.67
N ARG A 424 27.69 -10.36 3.32
CA ARG A 424 28.08 -8.93 3.24
C ARG A 424 27.14 -7.94 3.93
N VAL A 425 26.33 -8.36 4.87
CA VAL A 425 25.47 -7.40 5.59
C VAL A 425 26.01 -7.16 6.98
N SER A 426 26.59 -5.97 7.17
CA SER A 426 26.94 -5.44 8.48
C SER A 426 25.72 -5.43 9.42
N ASN A 427 25.96 -5.70 10.71
CA ASN A 427 24.99 -5.72 11.81
C ASN A 427 24.17 -4.43 12.05
N LYS A 428 23.66 -3.76 11.02
CA LYS A 428 22.74 -2.64 11.22
C LYS A 428 21.37 -3.19 11.54
N GLN A 429 21.02 -3.16 12.81
CA GLN A 429 19.70 -3.51 13.35
C GLN A 429 18.61 -2.63 12.71
N TYR A 430 17.60 -3.27 12.13
CA TYR A 430 16.42 -2.59 11.61
C TYR A 430 15.45 -2.29 12.72
N LYS A 431 15.13 -1.04 12.92
CA LYS A 431 13.99 -0.63 13.73
C LYS A 431 12.73 -0.71 12.83
N VAL A 432 11.99 -1.78 12.93
CA VAL A 432 10.63 -1.85 12.40
C VAL A 432 9.73 -1.06 13.35
N ALA A 433 9.01 -0.08 12.81
CA ALA A 433 8.10 0.77 13.56
C ALA A 433 6.88 0.01 14.09
#